data_f386163a03c22341365a8e7738779757
#
_entry.id   f386163a03c22341365a8e7738779757
#
_cell.length_a   1.000
_cell.length_b   1.000
_cell.length_c   1.000
_cell.angle_alpha   90.00
_cell.angle_beta   90.00
_cell.angle_gamma   90.00
#
_symmetry.space_group_name_H-M   'P 1'
#
loop_
_entity.id
_entity.type
_entity.pdbx_description
1 polymer ?
#
loop_
_entity_poly.entity_id
_entity_poly.type
_entity_poly.pdbx_seq_one_letter_code
_entity_poly.pdbx_strand_id
1 'polypeptide(L)'
;MKTMLFTITLALTSLFLTAQTSTDVNVEETSLTVTVSLNGTGGHILLSLHNEDSFMKNPLDASSSEIKDGKAIFTFTDLEPGEYALVALHDKNDNKRMDFEPTGRPSEAFGVSNNVMLMGPPQWNDAKFELGLTPLDIEIRL
;
A
#
# COMPACT_ATOMS: atom_id res chain seq x y z
N MET A 1 85.58 23.04 -20.92
CA MET A 1 84.52 22.15 -21.40
C MET A 1 83.70 21.74 -20.18
N LYS A 2 82.56 22.31 -20.06
CA LYS A 2 81.62 22.07 -18.89
C LYS A 2 80.58 21.07 -19.32
N THR A 3 80.62 19.85 -18.79
CA THR A 3 79.62 18.82 -19.00
C THR A 3 78.47 19.07 -17.98
N MET A 4 77.30 19.38 -18.50
CA MET A 4 76.09 19.64 -17.74
C MET A 4 75.34 18.29 -17.61
N LEU A 5 75.27 17.82 -16.35
CA LEU A 5 74.52 16.61 -15.95
C LEU A 5 73.04 16.93 -15.78
N PHE A 6 72.18 16.37 -16.67
CA PHE A 6 70.76 16.56 -16.57
C PHE A 6 70.16 15.39 -15.76
N THR A 7 69.75 15.65 -14.55
CA THR A 7 69.04 14.68 -13.72
C THR A 7 67.56 14.73 -14.04
N ILE A 8 67.03 13.64 -14.65
CA ILE A 8 65.63 13.45 -14.90
C ILE A 8 65.01 12.88 -13.64
N THR A 9 64.21 13.70 -12.92
CA THR A 9 63.38 13.23 -11.79
C THR A 9 62.06 12.66 -12.33
N LEU A 10 61.93 11.35 -12.25
CA LEU A 10 60.69 10.63 -12.60
C LEU A 10 59.72 10.75 -11.44
N ALA A 11 58.72 11.62 -11.59
CA ALA A 11 57.61 11.74 -10.63
C ALA A 11 56.59 10.63 -10.89
N LEU A 12 56.53 9.66 -9.98
CA LEU A 12 55.56 8.58 -10.00
C LEU A 12 54.27 9.09 -9.37
N THR A 13 53.33 9.55 -10.19
CA THR A 13 51.97 9.89 -9.71
C THR A 13 51.14 8.61 -9.57
N SER A 14 51.00 8.11 -8.37
CA SER A 14 50.07 7.04 -8.05
C SER A 14 48.65 7.55 -8.14
N LEU A 15 47.90 7.12 -9.16
CA LEU A 15 46.47 7.35 -9.31
C LEU A 15 45.72 6.41 -8.34
N PHE A 16 45.28 6.93 -7.20
CA PHE A 16 44.34 6.21 -6.35
C PHE A 16 42.97 6.23 -7.01
N LEU A 17 42.63 5.14 -7.70
CA LEU A 17 41.26 4.88 -8.17
C LEU A 17 40.43 4.44 -6.98
N THR A 18 39.72 5.39 -6.34
CA THR A 18 38.70 5.05 -5.35
C THR A 18 37.51 4.46 -6.09
N ALA A 19 37.39 3.15 -6.04
CA ALA A 19 36.15 2.47 -6.44
C ALA A 19 35.07 2.86 -5.45
N GLN A 20 34.20 3.78 -5.85
CA GLN A 20 32.93 4.01 -5.17
C GLN A 20 32.05 2.79 -5.44
N THR A 21 31.98 1.90 -4.46
CA THR A 21 30.97 0.86 -4.43
C THR A 21 29.65 1.56 -4.13
N SER A 22 28.88 1.86 -5.16
CA SER A 22 27.47 2.23 -5.02
C SER A 22 26.78 0.98 -4.48
N THR A 23 26.54 0.94 -3.18
CA THR A 23 25.59 -0.01 -2.61
C THR A 23 24.24 0.51 -3.06
N ASP A 24 23.69 -0.03 -4.15
CA ASP A 24 22.27 0.08 -4.44
C ASP A 24 21.55 -0.59 -3.27
N VAL A 25 21.21 0.20 -2.27
CA VAL A 25 20.22 -0.18 -1.27
C VAL A 25 18.92 -0.20 -2.05
N ASN A 26 18.52 -1.38 -2.49
CA ASN A 26 17.18 -1.60 -2.99
C ASN A 26 16.25 -1.38 -1.79
N VAL A 27 15.82 -0.15 -1.60
CA VAL A 27 14.75 0.17 -0.66
C VAL A 27 13.51 -0.43 -1.30
N GLU A 28 13.12 -1.63 -0.87
CA GLU A 28 11.81 -2.15 -1.21
C GLU A 28 10.81 -1.12 -0.72
N GLU A 29 10.18 -0.43 -1.66
CA GLU A 29 9.13 0.54 -1.33
C GLU A 29 8.04 -0.19 -0.57
N THR A 30 7.70 0.31 0.61
CA THR A 30 6.60 -0.21 1.40
C THR A 30 5.33 -0.13 0.58
N SER A 31 4.76 -1.27 0.22
CA SER A 31 3.53 -1.35 -0.56
C SER A 31 2.52 -2.25 0.11
N LEU A 32 1.26 -1.88 -0.01
CA LEU A 32 0.13 -2.66 0.47
C LEU A 32 -0.73 -3.06 -0.74
N THR A 33 -0.75 -4.36 -1.06
CA THR A 33 -1.63 -4.91 -2.09
C THR A 33 -2.86 -5.51 -1.43
N VAL A 34 -4.04 -5.11 -1.89
CA VAL A 34 -5.32 -5.58 -1.35
C VAL A 34 -6.11 -6.24 -2.45
N THR A 35 -6.46 -7.50 -2.25
CA THR A 35 -7.38 -8.24 -3.11
C THR A 35 -8.73 -8.33 -2.42
N VAL A 36 -9.76 -7.75 -3.03
CA VAL A 36 -11.14 -7.90 -2.55
C VAL A 36 -11.83 -8.95 -3.39
N SER A 37 -12.29 -10.03 -2.76
CA SER A 37 -12.98 -11.16 -3.40
C SER A 37 -14.46 -11.16 -3.03
N LEU A 38 -15.34 -11.40 -4.00
CA LEU A 38 -16.79 -11.49 -3.75
C LEU A 38 -17.46 -12.47 -4.70
N ASN A 39 -18.60 -13.00 -4.24
CA ASN A 39 -19.50 -13.79 -5.06
C ASN A 39 -20.52 -12.88 -5.77
N GLY A 40 -20.14 -12.33 -6.91
CA GLY A 40 -21.01 -11.41 -7.65
C GLY A 40 -20.30 -10.77 -8.83
N THR A 41 -21.08 -10.14 -9.69
CA THR A 41 -20.59 -9.43 -10.87
C THR A 41 -21.28 -8.06 -10.98
N GLY A 42 -20.60 -7.12 -11.62
CA GLY A 42 -21.09 -5.75 -11.82
C GLY A 42 -20.89 -4.84 -10.61
N GLY A 43 -21.00 -3.54 -10.85
CA GLY A 43 -20.65 -2.51 -9.88
C GLY A 43 -19.14 -2.35 -9.70
N HIS A 44 -18.80 -1.64 -8.67
CA HIS A 44 -17.42 -1.35 -8.31
C HIS A 44 -17.13 -1.76 -6.87
N ILE A 45 -15.87 -2.02 -6.56
CA ILE A 45 -15.41 -2.05 -5.18
C ILE A 45 -14.84 -0.68 -4.83
N LEU A 46 -15.35 -0.09 -3.77
CA LEU A 46 -14.73 1.05 -3.11
C LEU A 46 -13.90 0.52 -1.96
N LEU A 47 -12.62 0.86 -1.96
CA LEU A 47 -11.69 0.51 -0.88
C LEU A 47 -11.16 1.76 -0.24
N SER A 48 -11.23 1.84 1.08
CA SER A 48 -10.72 2.96 1.86
C SER A 48 -9.69 2.51 2.89
N LEU A 49 -8.61 3.28 3.00
CA LEU A 49 -7.52 3.09 3.96
C LEU A 49 -7.67 4.09 5.09
N HIS A 50 -7.54 3.62 6.31
CA HIS A 50 -7.73 4.40 7.53
C HIS A 50 -6.59 4.18 8.52
N ASN A 51 -6.32 5.19 9.35
CA ASN A 51 -5.67 5.05 10.64
C ASN A 51 -6.74 5.10 11.75
N GLU A 52 -6.34 5.02 13.02
CA GLU A 52 -7.28 5.02 14.14
C GLU A 52 -8.14 6.27 14.20
N ASP A 53 -7.55 7.45 13.96
CA ASP A 53 -8.25 8.73 14.02
C ASP A 53 -9.28 8.91 12.89
N SER A 54 -9.01 8.35 11.73
CA SER A 54 -9.82 8.46 10.51
C SER A 54 -10.82 7.31 10.33
N PHE A 55 -10.73 6.26 11.16
CA PHE A 55 -11.56 5.06 11.01
C PHE A 55 -13.06 5.37 11.07
N MET A 56 -13.80 4.87 10.07
CA MET A 56 -15.23 5.16 9.85
C MET A 56 -15.58 6.64 9.72
N LYS A 57 -14.59 7.47 9.39
CA LYS A 57 -14.72 8.90 9.09
C LYS A 57 -14.12 9.18 7.69
N ASN A 58 -13.39 10.27 7.55
CA ASN A 58 -12.69 10.58 6.30
C ASN A 58 -11.44 9.70 6.16
N PRO A 59 -11.35 8.87 5.13
CA PRO A 59 -10.20 7.98 4.94
C PRO A 59 -8.92 8.76 4.66
N LEU A 60 -7.76 8.12 4.90
CA LEU A 60 -6.46 8.62 4.48
C LEU A 60 -6.32 8.56 2.95
N ASP A 61 -6.83 7.48 2.38
CA ASP A 61 -6.87 7.25 0.94
C ASP A 61 -8.09 6.40 0.59
N ALA A 62 -8.62 6.59 -0.62
CA ALA A 62 -9.76 5.83 -1.12
C ALA A 62 -9.64 5.62 -2.63
N SER A 63 -9.92 4.41 -3.07
CA SER A 63 -9.85 4.02 -4.46
C SER A 63 -11.06 3.19 -4.87
N SER A 64 -11.36 3.20 -6.17
CA SER A 64 -12.45 2.41 -6.77
C SER A 64 -11.90 1.55 -7.88
N SER A 65 -12.38 0.34 -7.99
CA SER A 65 -12.00 -0.60 -9.06
C SER A 65 -13.19 -1.43 -9.53
N GLU A 66 -13.23 -1.70 -10.83
CA GLU A 66 -14.18 -2.65 -11.41
C GLU A 66 -13.88 -4.07 -10.93
N ILE A 67 -14.94 -4.88 -10.86
CA ILE A 67 -14.84 -6.29 -10.51
C ILE A 67 -14.52 -7.10 -11.76
N LYS A 68 -13.40 -7.84 -11.75
CA LYS A 68 -12.98 -8.75 -12.80
C LYS A 68 -12.82 -10.15 -12.21
N ASP A 69 -13.55 -11.11 -12.77
CA ASP A 69 -13.52 -12.51 -12.30
C ASP A 69 -13.78 -12.66 -10.78
N GLY A 70 -14.73 -11.87 -10.24
CA GLY A 70 -15.08 -11.88 -8.82
C GLY A 70 -14.04 -11.23 -7.91
N LYS A 71 -13.13 -10.43 -8.45
CA LYS A 71 -12.06 -9.79 -7.69
C LYS A 71 -11.84 -8.33 -8.11
N ALA A 72 -11.39 -7.52 -7.16
CA ALA A 72 -10.80 -6.21 -7.40
C ALA A 72 -9.46 -6.13 -6.67
N ILE A 73 -8.45 -5.57 -7.31
CA ILE A 73 -7.08 -5.47 -6.76
C ILE A 73 -6.71 -3.99 -6.65
N PHE A 74 -6.14 -3.62 -5.51
CA PHE A 74 -5.68 -2.28 -5.19
C PHE A 74 -4.25 -2.33 -4.71
N THR A 75 -3.48 -1.28 -4.98
CA THR A 75 -2.12 -1.13 -4.47
C THR A 75 -1.95 0.28 -3.92
N PHE A 76 -1.52 0.36 -2.67
CA PHE A 76 -1.11 1.59 -2.03
C PHE A 76 0.41 1.59 -1.90
N THR A 77 1.05 2.68 -2.27
CA THR A 77 2.50 2.88 -2.17
C THR A 77 2.77 4.07 -1.25
N ASP A 78 4.03 4.25 -0.89
CA ASP A 78 4.48 5.39 -0.09
C ASP A 78 3.79 5.50 1.29
N LEU A 79 3.38 4.35 1.84
CA LEU A 79 2.82 4.30 3.19
C LEU A 79 3.95 4.21 4.22
N GLU A 80 3.83 4.99 5.29
CA GLU A 80 4.71 4.86 6.44
C GLU A 80 4.36 3.60 7.26
N PRO A 81 5.33 2.94 7.90
CA PRO A 81 5.05 1.87 8.83
C PRO A 81 4.11 2.31 9.94
N GLY A 82 3.11 1.51 10.26
CA GLY A 82 2.12 1.87 11.27
C GLY A 82 0.91 0.93 11.30
N GLU A 83 -0.08 1.27 12.13
CA GLU A 83 -1.35 0.55 12.19
C GLU A 83 -2.36 1.19 11.24
N TYR A 84 -2.98 0.36 10.42
CA TYR A 84 -3.98 0.74 9.43
C TYR A 84 -5.19 -0.20 9.50
N ALA A 85 -6.29 0.23 8.92
CA ALA A 85 -7.45 -0.60 8.67
C ALA A 85 -8.00 -0.31 7.27
N LEU A 86 -8.60 -1.31 6.65
CA LEU A 86 -9.26 -1.23 5.36
C LEU A 86 -10.75 -1.46 5.51
N VAL A 87 -11.53 -0.69 4.75
CA VAL A 87 -12.97 -0.92 4.59
C VAL A 87 -13.26 -1.06 3.10
N ALA A 88 -13.87 -2.17 2.72
CA ALA A 88 -14.28 -2.46 1.36
C ALA A 88 -15.81 -2.46 1.26
N LEU A 89 -16.32 -1.84 0.21
CA LEU A 89 -17.74 -1.75 -0.10
C LEU A 89 -17.98 -2.22 -1.53
N HIS A 90 -18.97 -3.09 -1.75
CA HIS A 90 -19.46 -3.43 -3.08
C HIS A 90 -20.56 -2.44 -3.50
N ASP A 91 -20.16 -1.37 -4.16
CA ASP A 91 -21.04 -0.35 -4.71
C ASP A 91 -21.69 -0.87 -6.01
N LYS A 92 -22.95 -1.31 -5.92
CA LYS A 92 -23.67 -1.93 -7.03
C LYS A 92 -24.26 -0.92 -8.01
N ASN A 93 -24.56 0.28 -7.54
CA ASN A 93 -25.24 1.33 -8.31
C ASN A 93 -24.34 2.52 -8.66
N ASP A 94 -23.06 2.43 -8.29
CA ASP A 94 -22.01 3.45 -8.56
C ASP A 94 -22.35 4.84 -7.98
N ASN A 95 -22.99 4.84 -6.80
CA ASN A 95 -23.31 6.09 -6.09
C ASN A 95 -22.21 6.55 -5.12
N LYS A 96 -21.15 5.74 -4.97
CA LYS A 96 -19.94 5.99 -4.16
C LYS A 96 -20.19 6.11 -2.66
N ARG A 97 -21.20 5.43 -2.17
CA ARG A 97 -21.57 5.40 -0.76
C ARG A 97 -22.29 4.11 -0.40
N MET A 98 -22.31 3.78 0.89
CA MET A 98 -23.12 2.70 1.41
C MET A 98 -24.60 3.05 1.33
N ASP A 99 -25.40 2.16 0.78
CA ASP A 99 -26.86 2.22 0.81
C ASP A 99 -27.42 1.41 1.96
N PHE A 100 -28.57 1.87 2.49
CA PHE A 100 -29.23 1.23 3.62
C PHE A 100 -30.69 0.94 3.31
N GLU A 101 -31.17 -0.19 3.80
CA GLU A 101 -32.61 -0.50 3.83
C GLU A 101 -33.35 0.43 4.81
N PRO A 102 -34.69 0.54 4.71
CA PRO A 102 -35.49 1.29 5.69
C PRO A 102 -35.33 0.81 7.14
N THR A 103 -34.86 -0.40 7.34
CA THR A 103 -34.55 -1.00 8.63
C THR A 103 -33.22 -0.53 9.22
N GLY A 104 -32.42 0.23 8.46
CA GLY A 104 -31.06 0.65 8.81
C GLY A 104 -29.98 -0.39 8.56
N ARG A 105 -30.31 -1.50 7.91
CA ARG A 105 -29.32 -2.50 7.52
C ARG A 105 -28.62 -2.09 6.22
N PRO A 106 -27.30 -2.34 6.08
CA PRO A 106 -26.64 -2.19 4.80
C PRO A 106 -27.31 -3.04 3.71
N SER A 107 -27.60 -2.44 2.56
CA SER A 107 -28.15 -3.14 1.39
C SER A 107 -27.07 -3.64 0.47
N GLU A 108 -25.83 -3.23 0.67
CA GLU A 108 -24.66 -3.60 -0.09
C GLU A 108 -23.67 -4.37 0.77
N ALA A 109 -22.94 -5.31 0.14
CA ALA A 109 -21.94 -6.09 0.83
C ALA A 109 -20.74 -5.21 1.21
N PHE A 110 -20.24 -5.38 2.41
CA PHE A 110 -19.04 -4.70 2.88
C PHE A 110 -18.22 -5.62 3.79
N GLY A 111 -16.95 -5.30 3.92
CA GLY A 111 -16.02 -6.02 4.77
C GLY A 111 -14.89 -5.12 5.22
N VAL A 112 -14.12 -5.62 6.17
CA VAL A 112 -12.94 -4.95 6.70
C VAL A 112 -11.74 -5.88 6.64
N SER A 113 -10.55 -5.33 6.77
CA SER A 113 -9.32 -6.10 6.99
C SER A 113 -9.53 -7.11 8.13
N ASN A 114 -8.79 -8.23 8.10
CA ASN A 114 -8.90 -9.38 9.00
C ASN A 114 -10.16 -10.26 8.80
N ASN A 115 -11.10 -9.90 7.92
CA ASN A 115 -12.29 -10.71 7.59
C ASN A 115 -13.12 -11.12 8.81
N VAL A 116 -13.24 -10.25 9.80
CA VAL A 116 -14.02 -10.52 11.00
C VAL A 116 -15.52 -10.53 10.67
N MET A 117 -16.26 -11.41 11.35
CA MET A 117 -17.70 -11.43 11.23
C MET A 117 -18.29 -10.22 11.96
N LEU A 118 -18.88 -9.29 11.19
CA LEU A 118 -19.44 -8.06 11.72
C LEU A 118 -20.88 -8.26 12.18
N MET A 119 -21.12 -8.10 13.49
CA MET A 119 -22.47 -8.14 14.11
C MET A 119 -23.05 -6.73 14.32
N GLY A 120 -22.37 -5.71 13.80
CA GLY A 120 -22.70 -4.29 13.89
C GLY A 120 -21.69 -3.42 13.15
N PRO A 121 -21.62 -2.12 13.42
CA PRO A 121 -20.60 -1.26 12.83
C PRO A 121 -19.19 -1.77 13.11
N PRO A 122 -18.29 -1.74 12.11
CA PRO A 122 -16.90 -2.15 12.29
C PRO A 122 -16.22 -1.41 13.45
N GLN A 123 -15.37 -2.13 14.17
CA GLN A 123 -14.55 -1.57 15.23
C GLN A 123 -13.08 -1.52 14.82
N TRP A 124 -12.35 -0.49 15.23
CA TRP A 124 -10.94 -0.34 14.94
C TRP A 124 -10.11 -1.57 15.32
N ASN A 125 -10.27 -2.04 16.53
CA ASN A 125 -9.50 -3.18 17.04
C ASN A 125 -9.74 -4.50 16.30
N ASP A 126 -10.87 -4.64 15.62
CA ASP A 126 -11.19 -5.82 14.82
C ASP A 126 -10.59 -5.73 13.41
N ALA A 127 -10.44 -4.51 12.89
CA ALA A 127 -10.02 -4.27 11.53
C ALA A 127 -8.53 -3.91 11.38
N LYS A 128 -7.88 -3.41 12.43
CA LYS A 128 -6.50 -2.93 12.35
C LYS A 128 -5.50 -4.03 12.03
N PHE A 129 -4.50 -3.69 11.24
CA PHE A 129 -3.31 -4.50 10.94
C PHE A 129 -2.07 -3.63 11.01
N GLU A 130 -0.91 -4.26 11.17
CA GLU A 130 0.38 -3.57 11.19
C GLU A 130 1.03 -3.66 9.80
N LEU A 131 1.42 -2.53 9.26
CA LEU A 131 2.24 -2.41 8.07
C LEU A 131 3.67 -2.10 8.50
N GLY A 132 4.61 -2.98 8.14
CA GLY A 132 6.04 -2.81 8.40
C GLY A 132 6.75 -2.14 7.23
N LEU A 133 8.06 -2.39 7.12
CA LEU A 133 8.92 -1.88 6.03
C LEU A 133 8.93 -2.78 4.79
N THR A 134 8.25 -3.93 4.83
CA THR A 134 8.16 -4.89 3.73
C THR A 134 6.79 -4.85 3.09
N PRO A 135 6.69 -5.17 1.79
CA PRO A 135 5.39 -5.32 1.12
C PRO A 135 4.45 -6.26 1.87
N LEU A 136 3.17 -5.90 1.92
CA LEU A 136 2.12 -6.67 2.59
C LEU A 136 0.96 -6.92 1.63
N ASP A 137 0.49 -8.18 1.59
CA ASP A 137 -0.70 -8.59 0.85
C ASP A 137 -1.85 -8.91 1.81
N ILE A 138 -3.02 -8.31 1.55
CA ILE A 138 -4.24 -8.55 2.33
C ILE A 138 -5.37 -8.99 1.39
N GLU A 139 -6.14 -10.01 1.82
CA GLU A 139 -7.37 -10.41 1.15
C GLU A 139 -8.58 -10.04 2.00
N ILE A 140 -9.56 -9.34 1.42
CA ILE A 140 -10.87 -9.05 2.01
C ILE A 140 -11.94 -9.83 1.23
N ARG A 141 -12.87 -10.46 1.94
CA ARG A 141 -13.99 -11.23 1.37
C ARG A 141 -15.32 -10.56 1.71
N LEU A 142 -16.13 -10.37 0.65
CA LEU A 142 -17.48 -9.79 0.74
C LEU A 142 -18.55 -10.82 0.46
#